data_3e9fb03e1924e01951108c55dc3b729f
#
_entry.id   3e9fb03e1924e01951108c55dc3b729f
#
_cell.length_a   1.000
_cell.length_b   1.000
_cell.length_c   1.000
_cell.angle_alpha   90.00
_cell.angle_beta   90.00
_cell.angle_gamma   90.00
#
_symmetry.space_group_name_H-M   'P 1'
#
loop_
_entity.id
_entity.type
_entity.pdbx_description
1 polymer ?
#
loop_
_entity_poly.entity_id
_entity_poly.type
_entity_poly.pdbx_seq_one_letter_code
_entity_poly.pdbx_strand_id
1 'polypeptide(L)'
;MAITYPLTLPTVTGIQSVNFIVRNSVGATQSPFTYEQQIFKNPGQRFEADITLPPMTRASADVWNTFFIKLYGQYGTFLLGDPNAATPRGTASSSPGTPVVNGASQTGNTLNIDGVPVSQTGYLKAGDYIQLGTGSSARLYKVLDDADSNGSGEVELTIYPDLRSSPSDDATVVVSSAVGLFRLTTPTHNWAISMDGFYSLSFGASEAI
;
A
#
# COMPACT_ATOMS: atom_id res chain seq x y z
N MET A 1 -1.54 -29.72 2.56
CA MET A 1 -2.30 -28.64 1.89
C MET A 1 -1.29 -27.65 1.35
N ALA A 2 -1.37 -27.26 0.07
CA ALA A 2 -0.44 -26.28 -0.50
C ALA A 2 -0.72 -24.89 0.08
N ILE A 3 0.34 -24.07 0.25
CA ILE A 3 0.22 -22.69 0.71
C ILE A 3 -0.21 -21.84 -0.49
N THR A 4 -1.29 -21.07 -0.33
CA THR A 4 -1.81 -20.17 -1.37
C THR A 4 -1.48 -18.73 -1.00
N TYR A 5 -0.92 -17.97 -1.93
CA TYR A 5 -0.57 -16.55 -1.75
C TYR A 5 -1.57 -15.64 -2.50
N PRO A 6 -1.73 -14.39 -2.03
CA PRO A 6 -1.08 -13.75 -0.88
C PRO A 6 -1.66 -14.24 0.46
N LEU A 7 -0.82 -14.21 1.51
CA LEU A 7 -1.26 -14.45 2.87
C LEU A 7 -1.88 -13.19 3.46
N THR A 8 -2.80 -13.37 4.41
CA THR A 8 -3.31 -12.28 5.25
C THR A 8 -2.45 -12.14 6.50
N LEU A 9 -2.19 -10.92 6.94
CA LEU A 9 -1.45 -10.65 8.17
C LEU A 9 -2.19 -11.25 9.38
N PRO A 10 -1.45 -11.81 10.36
CA PRO A 10 -2.04 -12.22 11.62
C PRO A 10 -2.67 -11.06 12.41
N THR A 11 -3.79 -11.31 13.07
CA THR A 11 -4.52 -10.30 13.85
C THR A 11 -4.44 -10.54 15.35
N VAL A 12 -3.60 -11.49 15.79
CA VAL A 12 -3.47 -11.91 17.23
C VAL A 12 -2.87 -10.83 18.10
N THR A 13 -2.10 -9.93 17.53
CA THR A 13 -1.57 -8.72 18.17
C THR A 13 -1.69 -7.55 17.20
N GLY A 14 -1.89 -6.35 17.76
CA GLY A 14 -1.75 -5.13 16.94
C GLY A 14 -0.30 -4.94 16.46
N ILE A 15 -0.11 -4.02 15.55
CA ILE A 15 1.20 -3.54 15.12
C ILE A 15 1.59 -2.40 16.07
N GLN A 16 2.82 -2.44 16.61
CA GLN A 16 3.31 -1.39 17.51
C GLN A 16 3.69 -0.13 16.71
N SER A 17 4.40 -0.32 15.62
CA SER A 17 4.76 0.77 14.72
C SER A 17 4.95 0.29 13.29
N VAL A 18 4.58 1.15 12.35
CA VAL A 18 4.87 0.99 10.91
C VAL A 18 5.57 2.26 10.44
N ASN A 19 6.71 2.09 9.80
CA ASN A 19 7.39 3.16 9.10
C ASN A 19 7.25 2.92 7.60
N PHE A 20 6.33 3.63 6.95
CA PHE A 20 6.20 3.59 5.49
C PHE A 20 7.27 4.45 4.82
N ILE A 21 7.92 3.88 3.83
CA ILE A 21 8.99 4.50 3.06
C ILE A 21 8.53 4.58 1.60
N VAL A 22 8.64 5.77 1.05
CA VAL A 22 8.41 6.04 -0.38
C VAL A 22 9.75 5.97 -1.09
N ARG A 23 9.89 5.07 -2.06
CA ARG A 23 11.11 4.95 -2.84
C ARG A 23 10.87 5.33 -4.29
N ASN A 24 11.67 6.29 -4.76
CA ASN A 24 11.69 6.77 -6.14
C ASN A 24 13.03 6.46 -6.78
N SER A 25 13.03 6.04 -8.04
CA SER A 25 14.24 5.89 -8.85
C SER A 25 14.51 7.20 -9.58
N VAL A 26 15.45 7.99 -9.04
CA VAL A 26 15.86 9.27 -9.61
C VAL A 26 17.37 9.24 -9.83
N GLY A 27 17.81 9.53 -11.05
CA GLY A 27 19.20 9.78 -11.37
C GLY A 27 19.49 11.27 -11.22
N ALA A 28 20.53 11.65 -10.47
CA ALA A 28 21.00 13.02 -10.34
C ALA A 28 22.49 13.09 -10.65
N THR A 29 22.88 13.97 -11.55
CA THR A 29 24.29 14.25 -11.86
C THR A 29 24.53 15.75 -11.70
N GLN A 30 25.60 16.13 -11.01
CA GLN A 30 25.96 17.52 -10.77
C GLN A 30 27.36 17.82 -11.35
N SER A 31 27.49 18.93 -12.05
CA SER A 31 28.78 19.45 -12.50
C SER A 31 29.59 19.95 -11.30
N PRO A 32 30.83 19.47 -11.11
CA PRO A 32 31.67 19.97 -10.01
C PRO A 32 32.17 21.41 -10.21
N PHE A 33 32.03 21.96 -11.42
CA PHE A 33 32.52 23.29 -11.78
C PHE A 33 31.46 24.38 -11.73
N THR A 34 30.24 24.05 -12.17
CA THR A 34 29.13 25.02 -12.26
C THR A 34 28.01 24.73 -11.29
N TYR A 35 28.05 23.57 -10.63
CA TYR A 35 26.97 23.02 -9.76
C TYR A 35 25.62 22.86 -10.47
N GLU A 36 25.59 22.96 -11.81
CA GLU A 36 24.40 22.61 -12.59
C GLU A 36 24.05 21.16 -12.40
N GLN A 37 22.75 20.87 -12.26
CA GLN A 37 22.23 19.54 -12.01
C GLN A 37 21.41 19.04 -13.20
N GLN A 38 21.62 17.80 -13.58
CA GLN A 38 20.72 17.05 -14.47
C GLN A 38 20.00 16.00 -13.64
N ILE A 39 18.68 16.03 -13.66
CA ILE A 39 17.83 15.12 -12.89
C ILE A 39 16.94 14.34 -13.85
N PHE A 40 16.94 13.02 -13.72
CA PHE A 40 16.13 12.10 -14.52
C PHE A 40 15.20 11.30 -13.60
N LYS A 41 13.87 11.46 -13.77
CA LYS A 41 12.88 10.61 -13.12
C LYS A 41 12.74 9.30 -13.89
N ASN A 42 13.05 8.18 -13.27
CA ASN A 42 12.78 6.86 -13.81
C ASN A 42 11.42 6.36 -13.29
N PRO A 43 10.75 5.40 -13.97
CA PRO A 43 9.43 4.91 -13.58
C PRO A 43 9.43 4.03 -12.32
N GLY A 44 10.61 3.73 -11.75
CA GLY A 44 10.73 2.91 -10.54
C GLY A 44 10.24 3.65 -9.29
N GLN A 45 9.03 3.34 -8.87
CA GLN A 45 8.40 3.87 -7.66
C GLN A 45 7.84 2.72 -6.87
N ARG A 46 7.91 2.72 -5.54
CA ARG A 46 7.28 1.70 -4.70
C ARG A 46 7.15 2.15 -3.26
N PHE A 47 6.26 1.48 -2.54
CA PHE A 47 6.21 1.53 -1.10
C PHE A 47 7.11 0.46 -0.49
N GLU A 48 7.78 0.82 0.60
CA GLU A 48 8.44 -0.10 1.51
C GLU A 48 7.90 0.19 2.91
N ALA A 49 8.00 -0.76 3.82
CA ALA A 49 7.57 -0.56 5.20
C ALA A 49 8.46 -1.36 6.16
N ASP A 50 8.84 -0.73 7.27
CA ASP A 50 9.44 -1.41 8.40
C ASP A 50 8.39 -1.51 9.52
N ILE A 51 8.11 -2.74 9.94
CA ILE A 51 7.06 -3.05 10.90
C ILE A 51 7.69 -3.62 12.17
N THR A 52 7.29 -3.06 13.31
CA THR A 52 7.65 -3.58 14.64
C THR A 52 6.39 -4.04 15.34
N LEU A 53 6.44 -5.25 15.90
CA LEU A 53 5.37 -5.84 16.68
C LEU A 53 5.61 -5.60 18.18
N PRO A 54 4.56 -5.47 18.99
CA PRO A 54 4.73 -5.34 20.43
C PRO A 54 5.32 -6.62 21.03
N PRO A 55 6.01 -6.55 22.18
CA PRO A 55 6.39 -7.73 22.93
C PRO A 55 5.17 -8.61 23.21
N MET A 56 5.28 -9.90 22.95
CA MET A 56 4.13 -10.80 22.99
C MET A 56 4.48 -12.14 23.64
N THR A 57 3.45 -12.84 24.11
CA THR A 57 3.60 -14.20 24.64
C THR A 57 3.93 -15.19 23.52
N ARG A 58 4.47 -16.35 23.89
CA ARG A 58 4.80 -17.42 22.95
C ARG A 58 3.62 -17.78 22.03
N ALA A 59 2.42 -17.90 22.58
CA ALA A 59 1.25 -18.30 21.79
C ALA A 59 0.97 -17.33 20.63
N SER A 60 1.08 -16.03 20.86
CA SER A 60 0.93 -15.01 19.80
C SER A 60 2.14 -14.99 18.86
N ALA A 61 3.35 -15.14 19.40
CA ALA A 61 4.58 -15.17 18.60
C ALA A 61 4.63 -16.36 17.64
N ASP A 62 4.16 -17.53 18.05
CA ASP A 62 4.12 -18.73 17.21
C ASP A 62 3.21 -18.55 15.98
N VAL A 63 2.12 -17.77 16.09
CA VAL A 63 1.27 -17.42 14.93
C VAL A 63 2.04 -16.58 13.93
N TRP A 64 2.76 -15.56 14.40
CA TRP A 64 3.61 -14.71 13.54
C TRP A 64 4.78 -15.48 12.95
N ASN A 65 5.48 -16.27 13.74
CA ASN A 65 6.60 -17.10 13.26
C ASN A 65 6.12 -18.08 12.18
N THR A 66 4.96 -18.71 12.38
CA THR A 66 4.36 -19.60 11.38
C THR A 66 4.01 -18.86 10.10
N PHE A 67 3.50 -17.64 10.21
CA PHE A 67 3.25 -16.77 9.05
C PHE A 67 4.53 -16.50 8.26
N PHE A 68 5.61 -16.07 8.93
CA PHE A 68 6.90 -15.80 8.27
C PHE A 68 7.53 -17.06 7.65
N ILE A 69 7.46 -18.20 8.33
CA ILE A 69 7.94 -19.48 7.79
C ILE A 69 7.17 -19.85 6.51
N LYS A 70 5.85 -19.66 6.51
CA LYS A 70 5.01 -19.92 5.31
C LYS A 70 5.35 -19.03 4.13
N LEU A 71 5.92 -17.85 4.34
CA LEU A 71 6.35 -16.97 3.25
C LEU A 71 7.61 -17.46 2.54
N TYR A 72 8.38 -18.39 3.11
CA TYR A 72 9.66 -18.84 2.54
C TYR A 72 10.58 -17.65 2.19
N GLY A 73 10.72 -16.71 3.13
CA GLY A 73 11.48 -15.48 2.90
C GLY A 73 10.79 -14.58 1.87
N GLN A 74 11.52 -14.20 0.84
CA GLN A 74 11.05 -13.30 -0.22
C GLN A 74 10.15 -13.97 -1.28
N TYR A 75 9.94 -15.28 -1.20
CA TYR A 75 9.16 -16.02 -2.20
C TYR A 75 7.67 -15.69 -2.08
N GLY A 76 7.12 -15.83 -0.89
CA GLY A 76 5.70 -15.59 -0.64
C GLY A 76 5.35 -14.12 -0.60
N THR A 77 4.06 -13.84 -0.79
CA THR A 77 3.49 -12.50 -0.75
C THR A 77 2.39 -12.43 0.29
N PHE A 78 2.14 -11.22 0.78
CA PHE A 78 1.07 -10.92 1.73
C PHE A 78 0.46 -9.55 1.44
N LEU A 79 -0.73 -9.32 1.96
CA LEU A 79 -1.42 -8.04 1.82
C LEU A 79 -1.07 -7.13 3.00
N LEU A 80 -0.69 -5.88 2.70
CA LEU A 80 -0.38 -4.85 3.70
C LEU A 80 -1.00 -3.53 3.28
N GLY A 81 -1.61 -2.84 4.24
CA GLY A 81 -2.10 -1.47 4.12
C GLY A 81 -1.70 -0.66 5.35
N ASP A 82 -1.95 0.64 5.32
CA ASP A 82 -1.73 1.50 6.48
C ASP A 82 -2.83 1.24 7.52
N PRO A 83 -2.50 0.73 8.72
CA PRO A 83 -3.50 0.39 9.73
C PRO A 83 -4.27 1.60 10.25
N ASN A 84 -3.70 2.81 10.21
CA ASN A 84 -4.36 4.04 10.64
C ASN A 84 -5.17 4.71 9.52
N ALA A 85 -4.93 4.37 8.28
CA ALA A 85 -5.60 4.93 7.11
C ALA A 85 -6.57 3.93 6.46
N ALA A 86 -7.07 2.97 7.22
CA ALA A 86 -8.08 2.03 6.76
C ALA A 86 -9.41 2.72 6.37
N THR A 87 -9.73 3.85 7.00
CA THR A 87 -10.90 4.66 6.68
C THR A 87 -10.43 5.96 6.04
N PRO A 88 -10.94 6.34 4.85
CA PRO A 88 -10.58 7.61 4.23
C PRO A 88 -11.07 8.79 5.08
N ARG A 89 -10.38 9.93 4.97
CA ARG A 89 -10.72 11.16 5.71
C ARG A 89 -11.77 12.00 5.00
N GLY A 90 -12.00 11.72 3.71
CA GLY A 90 -13.00 12.39 2.90
C GLY A 90 -14.42 11.86 3.14
N THR A 91 -15.39 12.39 2.37
CA THR A 91 -16.81 11.97 2.45
C THR A 91 -17.02 10.52 2.00
N ALA A 92 -16.03 9.92 1.31
CA ALA A 92 -15.98 8.49 1.00
C ALA A 92 -16.03 7.59 2.24
N SER A 93 -15.67 8.09 3.43
CA SER A 93 -15.77 7.35 4.69
C SER A 93 -17.19 6.97 5.08
N SER A 94 -18.15 7.83 4.80
CA SER A 94 -19.56 7.64 5.15
C SER A 94 -20.44 7.34 3.94
N SER A 95 -20.03 7.76 2.76
CA SER A 95 -20.75 7.61 1.51
C SER A 95 -19.80 7.27 0.36
N PRO A 96 -19.26 6.04 0.33
CA PRO A 96 -18.27 5.67 -0.68
C PRO A 96 -18.84 5.54 -2.10
N GLY A 97 -20.14 5.28 -2.26
CA GLY A 97 -20.69 4.87 -3.54
C GLY A 97 -20.20 3.48 -3.97
N THR A 98 -20.09 3.30 -5.26
CA THR A 98 -19.49 2.10 -5.89
C THR A 98 -18.39 2.53 -6.86
N PRO A 99 -17.26 3.06 -6.36
CA PRO A 99 -16.25 3.66 -7.21
C PRO A 99 -15.62 2.62 -8.14
N VAL A 100 -15.58 2.94 -9.41
CA VAL A 100 -14.95 2.16 -10.47
C VAL A 100 -14.10 3.06 -11.35
N VAL A 101 -13.23 2.46 -12.14
CA VAL A 101 -12.37 3.17 -13.09
C VAL A 101 -13.24 3.69 -14.25
N ASN A 102 -13.16 4.98 -14.52
CA ASN A 102 -13.89 5.64 -15.61
C ASN A 102 -13.00 5.71 -16.87
N GLY A 103 -13.20 4.76 -17.75
CA GLY A 103 -12.48 4.64 -19.02
C GLY A 103 -11.18 3.83 -18.95
N ALA A 104 -10.92 3.12 -20.03
CA ALA A 104 -9.72 2.30 -20.21
C ALA A 104 -8.48 3.15 -20.60
N SER A 105 -7.31 2.50 -20.65
CA SER A 105 -6.05 3.07 -21.13
C SER A 105 -5.47 4.22 -20.28
N GLN A 106 -5.85 4.32 -19.02
CA GLN A 106 -5.28 5.29 -18.09
C GLN A 106 -3.85 4.92 -17.71
N THR A 107 -2.98 5.91 -17.62
CA THR A 107 -1.54 5.75 -17.34
C THR A 107 -1.00 6.96 -16.56
N GLY A 108 0.20 6.83 -15.98
CA GLY A 108 0.82 7.90 -15.22
C GLY A 108 0.24 8.01 -13.81
N ASN A 109 0.16 9.22 -13.28
CA ASN A 109 -0.26 9.50 -11.90
C ASN A 109 -1.68 10.07 -11.79
N THR A 110 -2.46 10.05 -12.87
CA THR A 110 -3.87 10.48 -12.88
C THR A 110 -4.76 9.27 -13.04
N LEU A 111 -5.79 9.16 -12.20
CA LEU A 111 -6.81 8.12 -12.26
C LEU A 111 -8.18 8.77 -12.23
N ASN A 112 -8.97 8.56 -13.27
CA ASN A 112 -10.36 8.95 -13.34
C ASN A 112 -11.23 7.80 -12.85
N ILE A 113 -12.14 8.11 -11.95
CA ILE A 113 -13.11 7.16 -11.38
C ILE A 113 -14.52 7.73 -11.47
N ASP A 114 -15.51 6.87 -11.46
CA ASP A 114 -16.91 7.24 -11.38
C ASP A 114 -17.69 6.33 -10.39
N GLY A 115 -19.02 6.37 -10.43
CA GLY A 115 -19.86 5.60 -9.51
C GLY A 115 -19.85 6.12 -8.08
N VAL A 116 -19.34 7.34 -7.85
CA VAL A 116 -19.31 7.98 -6.53
C VAL A 116 -20.50 8.95 -6.36
N PRO A 117 -20.87 9.33 -5.13
CA PRO A 117 -21.93 10.31 -4.90
C PRO A 117 -21.60 11.64 -5.57
N VAL A 118 -22.61 12.26 -6.19
CA VAL A 118 -22.45 13.49 -6.97
C VAL A 118 -22.19 14.71 -6.09
N SER A 119 -21.41 15.67 -6.63
CA SER A 119 -21.18 17.00 -6.03
C SER A 119 -20.69 16.95 -4.58
N GLN A 120 -19.81 16.00 -4.28
CA GLN A 120 -19.18 15.89 -2.96
C GLN A 120 -17.89 16.70 -2.92
N THR A 121 -17.81 17.66 -2.03
CA THR A 121 -16.54 18.33 -1.73
C THR A 121 -15.69 17.45 -0.83
N GLY A 122 -14.44 17.20 -1.25
CA GLY A 122 -13.49 16.34 -0.54
C GLY A 122 -13.96 14.90 -0.45
N TYR A 123 -14.34 14.30 -1.55
CA TYR A 123 -14.67 12.88 -1.62
C TYR A 123 -13.52 12.03 -1.09
N LEU A 124 -12.30 12.26 -1.56
CA LEU A 124 -11.07 11.77 -0.96
C LEU A 124 -10.15 12.95 -0.62
N LYS A 125 -9.32 12.77 0.40
CA LYS A 125 -8.37 13.78 0.87
C LYS A 125 -6.93 13.37 0.57
N ALA A 126 -6.07 14.38 0.36
CA ALA A 126 -4.63 14.15 0.23
C ALA A 126 -4.10 13.29 1.40
N GLY A 127 -3.50 12.16 1.09
CA GLY A 127 -3.03 11.17 2.07
C GLY A 127 -3.93 9.96 2.25
N ASP A 128 -5.16 9.95 1.75
CA ASP A 128 -6.01 8.77 1.72
C ASP A 128 -5.41 7.70 0.79
N TYR A 129 -5.77 6.45 1.00
CA TYR A 129 -5.30 5.35 0.16
C TYR A 129 -6.45 4.74 -0.63
N ILE A 130 -6.11 4.29 -1.82
CA ILE A 130 -7.01 3.50 -2.67
C ILE A 130 -6.29 2.23 -3.13
N GLN A 131 -7.08 1.24 -3.53
CA GLN A 131 -6.56 -0.01 -4.07
C GLN A 131 -7.22 -0.31 -5.40
N LEU A 132 -6.40 -0.73 -6.36
CA LEU A 132 -6.83 -1.36 -7.61
C LEU A 132 -6.46 -2.83 -7.58
N GLY A 133 -7.34 -3.67 -8.12
CA GLY A 133 -7.15 -5.12 -8.14
C GLY A 133 -7.35 -5.78 -6.79
N THR A 134 -7.32 -7.10 -6.77
CA THR A 134 -7.54 -7.92 -5.57
C THR A 134 -6.55 -9.09 -5.51
N GLY A 135 -6.30 -9.61 -4.31
CA GLY A 135 -5.40 -10.75 -4.11
C GLY A 135 -3.99 -10.47 -4.67
N SER A 136 -3.51 -11.29 -5.58
CA SER A 136 -2.18 -11.14 -6.19
C SER A 136 -2.04 -9.94 -7.12
N SER A 137 -3.14 -9.34 -7.55
CA SER A 137 -3.15 -8.12 -8.36
C SER A 137 -3.40 -6.84 -7.55
N ALA A 138 -3.54 -6.93 -6.23
CA ALA A 138 -3.78 -5.78 -5.38
C ALA A 138 -2.61 -4.78 -5.46
N ARG A 139 -2.93 -3.52 -5.77
CA ARG A 139 -1.98 -2.42 -5.85
C ARG A 139 -2.46 -1.26 -5.00
N LEU A 140 -1.59 -0.80 -4.12
CA LEU A 140 -1.86 0.31 -3.20
C LEU A 140 -1.43 1.62 -3.83
N TYR A 141 -2.29 2.61 -3.78
CA TYR A 141 -2.00 3.96 -4.22
C TYR A 141 -2.38 4.96 -3.13
N LYS A 142 -1.61 6.03 -3.03
CA LYS A 142 -1.90 7.14 -2.13
C LYS A 142 -2.41 8.32 -2.93
N VAL A 143 -3.49 8.94 -2.49
CA VAL A 143 -4.05 10.16 -3.07
C VAL A 143 -3.17 11.34 -2.66
N LEU A 144 -2.77 12.18 -3.62
CA LEU A 144 -1.82 13.27 -3.39
C LEU A 144 -2.51 14.62 -3.14
N ASP A 145 -3.69 14.81 -3.73
CA ASP A 145 -4.46 16.05 -3.65
C ASP A 145 -5.89 15.77 -3.18
N ASP A 146 -6.54 16.76 -2.57
CA ASP A 146 -7.96 16.68 -2.26
C ASP A 146 -8.77 16.58 -3.56
N ALA A 147 -9.73 15.67 -3.60
CA ALA A 147 -10.50 15.37 -4.79
C ALA A 147 -12.01 15.52 -4.52
N ASP A 148 -12.65 16.26 -5.38
CA ASP A 148 -14.11 16.53 -5.35
C ASP A 148 -14.81 15.72 -6.43
N SER A 149 -16.04 15.28 -6.19
CA SER A 149 -16.87 14.69 -7.24
C SER A 149 -17.70 15.74 -7.96
N ASN A 150 -17.80 15.57 -9.28
CA ASN A 150 -18.62 16.43 -10.12
C ASN A 150 -20.12 16.08 -10.06
N GLY A 151 -20.94 16.80 -10.85
CA GLY A 151 -22.39 16.58 -10.93
C GLY A 151 -22.80 15.24 -11.58
N SER A 152 -21.85 14.50 -12.17
CA SER A 152 -22.07 13.18 -12.77
C SER A 152 -21.56 12.05 -11.85
N GLY A 153 -20.95 12.37 -10.71
CA GLY A 153 -20.33 11.37 -9.83
C GLY A 153 -19.00 10.86 -10.35
N GLU A 154 -18.24 11.72 -11.03
CA GLU A 154 -16.90 11.43 -11.51
C GLU A 154 -15.87 12.19 -10.68
N VAL A 155 -14.68 11.60 -10.49
CA VAL A 155 -13.55 12.19 -9.73
C VAL A 155 -12.27 11.93 -10.47
N GLU A 156 -11.43 12.96 -10.59
CA GLU A 156 -10.04 12.82 -11.03
C GLU A 156 -9.14 12.78 -9.79
N LEU A 157 -8.33 11.73 -9.68
CA LEU A 157 -7.40 11.51 -8.58
C LEU A 157 -5.95 11.68 -9.07
N THR A 158 -5.17 12.46 -8.33
CA THR A 158 -3.69 12.44 -8.45
C THR A 158 -3.16 11.41 -7.47
N ILE A 159 -2.43 10.41 -7.95
CA ILE A 159 -2.01 9.25 -7.16
C ILE A 159 -0.50 9.03 -7.17
N TYR A 160 -0.01 8.33 -6.16
CA TYR A 160 1.34 7.77 -6.05
C TYR A 160 1.25 6.31 -5.59
N PRO A 161 2.01 5.38 -6.18
CA PRO A 161 2.88 5.50 -7.38
C PRO A 161 2.08 5.77 -8.67
N ASP A 162 2.82 6.03 -9.76
CA ASP A 162 2.20 6.03 -11.09
C ASP A 162 1.56 4.66 -11.37
N LEU A 163 0.48 4.63 -12.16
CA LEU A 163 -0.23 3.39 -12.47
C LEU A 163 0.73 2.31 -13.01
N ARG A 164 0.77 1.15 -12.35
CA ARG A 164 1.66 0.03 -12.71
C ARG A 164 1.29 -0.61 -14.05
N SER A 165 0.02 -0.67 -14.30
CA SER A 165 -0.60 -1.12 -15.53
C SER A 165 -1.89 -0.33 -15.71
N SER A 166 -2.30 -0.14 -16.94
CA SER A 166 -3.59 0.47 -17.23
C SER A 166 -4.70 -0.42 -16.65
N PRO A 167 -5.52 0.10 -15.72
CA PRO A 167 -6.69 -0.64 -15.27
C PRO A 167 -7.71 -0.78 -16.42
N SER A 168 -8.53 -1.82 -16.35
CA SER A 168 -9.67 -1.94 -17.25
C SER A 168 -10.74 -0.93 -16.87
N ASP A 169 -11.55 -0.56 -17.84
CA ASP A 169 -12.80 0.15 -17.60
C ASP A 169 -13.68 -0.63 -16.62
N ASP A 170 -14.43 0.05 -15.78
CA ASP A 170 -15.27 -0.52 -14.72
C ASP A 170 -14.51 -1.37 -13.67
N ALA A 171 -13.17 -1.32 -13.62
CA ALA A 171 -12.42 -1.99 -12.57
C ALA A 171 -12.73 -1.37 -11.20
N THR A 172 -13.08 -2.21 -10.22
CA THR A 172 -13.42 -1.75 -8.87
C THR A 172 -12.26 -1.01 -8.21
N VAL A 173 -12.55 0.15 -7.63
CA VAL A 173 -11.64 0.94 -6.80
C VAL A 173 -12.03 0.78 -5.34
N VAL A 174 -11.13 0.24 -4.53
CA VAL A 174 -11.36 0.09 -3.09
C VAL A 174 -10.85 1.33 -2.38
N VAL A 175 -11.73 2.04 -1.67
CA VAL A 175 -11.42 3.30 -0.96
C VAL A 175 -11.32 3.13 0.56
N SER A 176 -11.71 1.97 1.08
CA SER A 176 -11.62 1.66 2.52
C SER A 176 -10.83 0.38 2.73
N SER A 177 -10.00 0.33 3.76
CA SER A 177 -9.10 -0.80 4.05
C SER A 177 -8.25 -1.20 2.85
N ALA A 178 -7.78 -0.21 2.10
CA ALA A 178 -6.94 -0.41 0.93
C ALA A 178 -5.63 -1.12 1.30
N VAL A 179 -5.28 -2.14 0.53
CA VAL A 179 -4.06 -2.92 0.71
C VAL A 179 -3.32 -3.08 -0.61
N GLY A 180 -2.01 -3.24 -0.51
CA GLY A 180 -1.15 -3.63 -1.63
C GLY A 180 -0.56 -5.01 -1.42
N LEU A 181 0.02 -5.55 -2.48
CA LEU A 181 0.76 -6.79 -2.45
C LEU A 181 2.21 -6.52 -2.02
N PHE A 182 2.66 -7.15 -0.95
CA PHE A 182 4.01 -7.00 -0.41
C PHE A 182 4.70 -8.34 -0.27
N ARG A 183 6.02 -8.28 -0.16
CA ARG A 183 6.92 -9.41 0.21
C ARG A 183 7.95 -8.95 1.22
N LEU A 184 8.59 -9.87 1.92
CA LEU A 184 9.68 -9.54 2.84
C LEU A 184 10.87 -8.95 2.08
N THR A 185 11.56 -8.00 2.70
CA THR A 185 12.79 -7.40 2.13
C THR A 185 14.01 -8.32 2.25
N THR A 186 13.98 -9.28 3.19
CA THR A 186 15.08 -10.22 3.46
C THR A 186 14.61 -11.67 3.39
N PRO A 187 15.46 -12.61 2.99
CA PRO A 187 15.13 -14.02 2.99
C PRO A 187 15.16 -14.65 4.39
N THR A 188 15.72 -13.95 5.36
CA THR A 188 15.88 -14.44 6.74
C THR A 188 14.85 -13.81 7.65
N HIS A 189 14.35 -14.59 8.59
CA HIS A 189 13.51 -14.14 9.68
C HIS A 189 14.11 -14.55 11.02
N ASN A 190 14.11 -13.64 11.97
CA ASN A 190 14.60 -13.87 13.31
C ASN A 190 13.59 -13.34 14.34
N TRP A 191 13.64 -13.93 15.52
CA TRP A 191 12.87 -13.46 16.68
C TRP A 191 13.79 -13.47 17.91
N ALA A 192 13.59 -12.52 18.79
CA ALA A 192 14.29 -12.45 20.06
C ALA A 192 13.36 -12.86 21.20
N ILE A 193 13.92 -13.54 22.19
CA ILE A 193 13.21 -13.95 23.41
C ILE A 193 13.89 -13.24 24.56
N SER A 194 13.11 -12.45 25.33
CA SER A 194 13.61 -11.79 26.54
C SER A 194 13.73 -12.78 27.71
N MET A 195 14.45 -12.37 28.73
CA MET A 195 14.59 -13.14 29.97
C MET A 195 13.23 -13.40 30.65
N ASP A 196 12.27 -12.50 30.47
CA ASP A 196 10.90 -12.62 30.98
C ASP A 196 9.98 -13.48 30.10
N GLY A 197 10.52 -14.11 29.05
CA GLY A 197 9.78 -15.01 28.17
C GLY A 197 8.92 -14.30 27.09
N PHE A 198 9.07 -12.98 26.92
CA PHE A 198 8.40 -12.26 25.84
C PHE A 198 9.19 -12.32 24.53
N TYR A 199 8.47 -12.40 23.44
CA TYR A 199 8.98 -12.44 22.08
C TYR A 199 8.89 -11.06 21.44
N SER A 200 9.96 -10.64 20.78
CA SER A 200 10.01 -9.40 20.00
C SER A 200 10.30 -9.75 18.54
N LEU A 201 9.48 -9.20 17.64
CA LEU A 201 9.56 -9.43 16.20
C LEU A 201 9.50 -8.11 15.45
N SER A 202 10.30 -8.01 14.40
CA SER A 202 10.22 -6.92 13.43
C SER A 202 10.54 -7.47 12.04
N PHE A 203 9.99 -6.83 11.00
CA PHE A 203 10.24 -7.23 9.62
C PHE A 203 10.12 -6.05 8.67
N GLY A 204 10.88 -6.10 7.59
CA GLY A 204 10.76 -5.18 6.47
C GLY A 204 9.90 -5.79 5.37
N ALA A 205 9.11 -4.96 4.73
CA ALA A 205 8.27 -5.29 3.60
C ALA A 205 8.55 -4.36 2.42
N SER A 206 8.48 -4.88 1.21
CA SER A 206 8.51 -4.09 -0.02
C SER A 206 7.38 -4.50 -0.93
N GLU A 207 6.82 -3.53 -1.65
CA GLU A 207 5.77 -3.78 -2.62
C GLU A 207 6.25 -4.81 -3.66
N ALA A 208 5.41 -5.82 -3.92
CA ALA A 208 5.65 -6.86 -4.91
C ALA A 208 5.07 -6.40 -6.26
N ILE A 209 5.94 -5.93 -7.13
CA ILE A 209 5.61 -5.39 -8.46
C ILE A 209 5.74 -6.50 -9.49
#